data_65567d15128f43514da404560b6eb5ed
#
_entry.id   65567d15128f43514da404560b6eb5ed
#
_cell.length_a   1.000
_cell.length_b   1.000
_cell.length_c   1.000
_cell.angle_alpha   90.00
_cell.angle_beta   90.00
_cell.angle_gamma   90.00
#
_symmetry.space_group_name_H-M   'P 1'
#
loop_
_entity.id
_entity.type
_entity.pdbx_description
1 polymer ?
#
loop_
_entity_poly.entity_id
_entity_poly.type
_entity_poly.pdbx_seq_one_letter_code
_entity_poly.pdbx_strand_id
1 'polypeptide(L)'
;MLEARAAALFTRAVRGVARVAGRDLAIACLDLTTLEGDDTPETVRALCARARSARVAAVCVYPTFVDAARRALAGSGVRVAAVAGAFPSGHSPLDVRVSETRAALAAGADEIDAVIDRGAFLAGRYDEVAEELAVLRAACAGATLKVIVEAGELGSYAALRRACDLALAAGADFIKTSTGKSAISTTPPIALAMCDALRAHRRATGRCAGLKLAGGIRSAGAALGYLALVKEALGDDWLHPARLRFGASRLLDDLAACA
;
A
#
# COMPACT_ATOMS: atom_id res chain seq x y z
N MET A 1 -23.68 7.58 -6.53
CA MET A 1 -22.82 8.35 -7.46
C MET A 1 -21.37 7.83 -7.50
N LEU A 2 -20.70 7.64 -6.38
CA LEU A 2 -19.29 7.18 -6.34
C LEU A 2 -19.08 5.82 -7.03
N GLU A 3 -19.94 4.83 -6.73
CA GLU A 3 -19.83 3.46 -7.28
C GLU A 3 -20.01 3.42 -8.80
N ALA A 4 -20.99 4.13 -9.34
CA ALA A 4 -21.19 4.21 -10.78
C ALA A 4 -20.01 4.88 -11.50
N ARG A 5 -19.45 5.95 -10.90
CA ARG A 5 -18.27 6.62 -11.42
C ARG A 5 -17.05 5.70 -11.38
N ALA A 6 -16.85 4.99 -10.28
CA ALA A 6 -15.73 4.06 -10.12
C ALA A 6 -15.81 2.92 -11.14
N ALA A 7 -16.98 2.33 -11.34
CA ALA A 7 -17.21 1.28 -12.36
C ALA A 7 -16.91 1.79 -13.76
N ALA A 8 -17.41 2.98 -14.14
CA ALA A 8 -17.16 3.58 -15.44
C ALA A 8 -15.67 3.85 -15.72
N LEU A 9 -14.93 4.27 -14.71
CA LEU A 9 -13.48 4.51 -14.84
C LEU A 9 -12.68 3.20 -14.92
N PHE A 10 -13.02 2.23 -14.07
CA PHE A 10 -12.33 0.96 -13.98
C PHE A 10 -12.48 0.08 -15.21
N THR A 11 -13.62 0.16 -15.89
CA THR A 11 -13.93 -0.65 -17.08
C THR A 11 -13.42 -0.05 -18.39
N ARG A 12 -12.75 1.10 -18.36
CA ARG A 12 -12.14 1.70 -19.55
C ARG A 12 -11.13 0.76 -20.19
N ALA A 13 -11.37 0.41 -21.46
CA ALA A 13 -10.50 -0.51 -22.18
C ALA A 13 -9.14 0.14 -22.48
N VAL A 14 -8.07 -0.44 -21.94
CA VAL A 14 -6.69 -0.09 -22.31
C VAL A 14 -6.22 -1.08 -23.37
N ARG A 15 -5.85 -0.60 -24.56
CA ARG A 15 -5.51 -1.44 -25.72
C ARG A 15 -4.17 -1.06 -26.35
N GLY A 16 -3.60 -2.00 -27.09
CA GLY A 16 -2.37 -1.78 -27.89
C GLY A 16 -1.19 -1.29 -27.07
N VAL A 17 -0.46 -0.31 -27.57
CA VAL A 17 0.74 0.27 -26.95
C VAL A 17 0.47 0.75 -25.53
N ALA A 18 -0.70 1.35 -25.28
CA ALA A 18 -1.09 1.80 -23.93
C ALA A 18 -1.24 0.63 -22.96
N ARG A 19 -1.64 -0.57 -23.42
CA ARG A 19 -1.72 -1.78 -22.58
C ARG A 19 -0.33 -2.26 -22.18
N VAL A 20 0.63 -2.28 -23.09
CA VAL A 20 2.03 -2.68 -22.81
C VAL A 20 2.65 -1.70 -21.82
N ALA A 21 2.56 -0.39 -22.09
CA ALA A 21 3.08 0.62 -21.17
C ALA A 21 2.41 0.57 -19.79
N GLY A 22 1.10 0.31 -19.73
CA GLY A 22 0.37 0.15 -18.48
C GLY A 22 0.81 -1.10 -17.70
N ARG A 23 1.07 -2.23 -18.40
CA ARG A 23 1.63 -3.44 -17.80
C ARG A 23 3.00 -3.16 -17.17
N ASP A 24 3.89 -2.53 -17.92
CA ASP A 24 5.26 -2.23 -17.46
C ASP A 24 5.23 -1.28 -16.25
N LEU A 25 4.34 -0.30 -16.28
CA LEU A 25 4.10 0.59 -15.14
C LEU A 25 3.53 -0.17 -13.93
N ALA A 26 2.58 -1.09 -14.12
CA ALA A 26 2.03 -1.89 -13.03
C ALA A 26 3.11 -2.75 -12.37
N ILE A 27 4.02 -3.35 -13.15
CA ILE A 27 5.18 -4.08 -12.65
C ILE A 27 6.11 -3.14 -11.86
N ALA A 28 6.45 -1.99 -12.43
CA ALA A 28 7.30 -1.00 -11.76
C ALA A 28 6.70 -0.47 -10.45
N CYS A 29 5.36 -0.41 -10.35
CA CYS A 29 4.64 0.00 -9.14
C CYS A 29 4.33 -1.15 -8.16
N LEU A 30 4.82 -2.37 -8.40
CA LEU A 30 4.48 -3.51 -7.56
C LEU A 30 5.31 -3.53 -6.26
N ASP A 31 4.63 -3.67 -5.13
CA ASP A 31 5.19 -4.17 -3.87
C ASP A 31 4.91 -5.68 -3.83
N LEU A 32 5.87 -6.49 -4.30
CA LEU A 32 5.72 -7.93 -4.35
C LEU A 32 5.74 -8.48 -2.92
N THR A 33 4.64 -9.12 -2.52
CA THR A 33 4.32 -9.33 -1.11
C THR A 33 4.24 -10.80 -0.76
N THR A 34 4.85 -11.19 0.36
CA THR A 34 4.53 -12.41 1.10
C THR A 34 4.37 -12.08 2.57
N LEU A 35 3.24 -12.49 3.16
CA LEU A 35 2.85 -12.24 4.54
C LEU A 35 2.06 -13.45 5.06
N GLU A 36 2.57 -14.65 4.78
CA GLU A 36 1.94 -15.89 5.20
C GLU A 36 2.59 -16.40 6.50
N GLY A 37 1.82 -17.13 7.30
CA GLY A 37 2.30 -17.63 8.58
C GLY A 37 3.37 -18.72 8.47
N ASP A 38 3.50 -19.32 7.28
CA ASP A 38 4.48 -20.35 6.94
C ASP A 38 5.66 -19.82 6.11
N ASP A 39 5.80 -18.49 5.97
CA ASP A 39 6.95 -17.89 5.29
C ASP A 39 8.26 -18.32 5.95
N THR A 40 9.24 -18.63 5.14
CA THR A 40 10.60 -18.99 5.53
C THR A 40 11.63 -18.05 4.90
N PRO A 41 12.88 -18.02 5.37
CA PRO A 41 13.95 -17.30 4.69
C PRO A 41 14.12 -17.72 3.22
N GLU A 42 13.82 -18.97 2.89
CA GLU A 42 13.87 -19.52 1.51
C GLU A 42 12.77 -18.91 0.64
N THR A 43 11.52 -18.89 1.12
CA THR A 43 10.40 -18.28 0.39
C THR A 43 10.63 -16.80 0.15
N VAL A 44 11.19 -16.08 1.14
CA VAL A 44 11.56 -14.67 1.00
C VAL A 44 12.70 -14.46 0.01
N ARG A 45 13.75 -15.32 0.02
CA ARG A 45 14.82 -15.24 -0.99
C ARG A 45 14.29 -15.45 -2.41
N ALA A 46 13.40 -16.43 -2.60
CA ALA A 46 12.76 -16.68 -3.89
C ALA A 46 11.90 -15.49 -4.35
N LEU A 47 11.15 -14.86 -3.43
CA LEU A 47 10.41 -13.63 -3.70
C LEU A 47 11.35 -12.50 -4.16
N CYS A 48 12.47 -12.30 -3.44
CA CYS A 48 13.46 -11.27 -3.76
C CYS A 48 14.11 -11.50 -5.14
N ALA A 49 14.41 -12.74 -5.52
CA ALA A 49 14.95 -13.07 -6.83
C ALA A 49 13.97 -12.68 -7.96
N ARG A 50 12.67 -12.98 -7.79
CA ARG A 50 11.60 -12.57 -8.69
C ARG A 50 11.47 -11.06 -8.77
N ALA A 51 11.46 -10.39 -7.62
CA ALA A 51 11.36 -8.94 -7.51
C ALA A 51 12.51 -8.23 -8.23
N ARG A 52 13.74 -8.72 -8.05
CA ARG A 52 14.96 -8.21 -8.72
C ARG A 52 14.88 -8.37 -10.23
N SER A 53 14.50 -9.55 -10.72
CA SER A 53 14.36 -9.84 -12.16
C SER A 53 13.32 -8.93 -12.81
N ALA A 54 12.18 -8.73 -12.17
CA ALA A 54 11.08 -7.90 -12.68
C ALA A 54 11.28 -6.39 -12.43
N ARG A 55 12.27 -5.98 -11.63
CA ARG A 55 12.53 -4.58 -11.25
C ARG A 55 11.30 -3.90 -10.64
N VAL A 56 10.63 -4.58 -9.72
CA VAL A 56 9.47 -4.04 -9.01
C VAL A 56 9.89 -2.92 -8.04
N ALA A 57 8.93 -2.13 -7.52
CA ALA A 57 9.23 -1.03 -6.58
C ALA A 57 9.80 -1.53 -5.26
N ALA A 58 9.17 -2.56 -4.68
CA ALA A 58 9.58 -3.11 -3.39
C ALA A 58 9.20 -4.60 -3.25
N VAL A 59 9.80 -5.25 -2.27
CA VAL A 59 9.21 -6.44 -1.63
C VAL A 59 8.55 -6.01 -0.32
N CYS A 60 7.49 -6.72 0.10
CA CYS A 60 6.82 -6.45 1.37
C CYS A 60 6.77 -7.75 2.19
N VAL A 61 7.36 -7.72 3.39
CA VAL A 61 7.57 -8.89 4.25
C VAL A 61 7.27 -8.58 5.71
N TYR A 62 7.23 -9.61 6.56
CA TYR A 62 7.24 -9.43 8.01
C TYR A 62 8.60 -8.92 8.52
N PRO A 63 8.65 -8.20 9.67
CA PRO A 63 9.88 -7.61 10.22
C PRO A 63 11.03 -8.61 10.37
N THR A 64 10.72 -9.84 10.76
CA THR A 64 11.69 -10.91 10.97
C THR A 64 12.47 -11.31 9.70
N PHE A 65 11.94 -10.97 8.51
CA PHE A 65 12.56 -11.30 7.22
C PHE A 65 13.26 -10.11 6.54
N VAL A 66 13.22 -8.93 7.16
CA VAL A 66 13.79 -7.70 6.55
C VAL A 66 15.27 -7.85 6.24
N ASP A 67 16.06 -8.35 7.18
CA ASP A 67 17.50 -8.55 7.00
C ASP A 67 17.81 -9.55 5.85
N ALA A 68 17.07 -10.65 5.77
CA ALA A 68 17.19 -11.61 4.68
C ALA A 68 16.84 -11.00 3.31
N ALA A 69 15.75 -10.21 3.25
CA ALA A 69 15.35 -9.51 2.04
C ALA A 69 16.38 -8.43 1.65
N ARG A 70 16.87 -7.65 2.61
CA ARG A 70 17.89 -6.63 2.38
C ARG A 70 19.16 -7.19 1.76
N ARG A 71 19.66 -8.31 2.30
CA ARG A 71 20.84 -9.01 1.73
C ARG A 71 20.56 -9.51 0.31
N ALA A 72 19.41 -10.14 0.08
CA ALA A 72 19.05 -10.69 -1.23
C ALA A 72 18.86 -9.60 -2.31
N LEU A 73 18.46 -8.39 -1.92
CA LEU A 73 18.19 -7.27 -2.83
C LEU A 73 19.34 -6.27 -2.95
N ALA A 74 20.49 -6.53 -2.32
CA ALA A 74 21.62 -5.61 -2.38
C ALA A 74 22.00 -5.26 -3.83
N GLY A 75 22.13 -3.95 -4.11
CA GLY A 75 22.48 -3.43 -5.44
C GLY A 75 21.40 -3.53 -6.52
N SER A 76 20.16 -3.97 -6.19
CA SER A 76 19.09 -4.13 -7.18
C SER A 76 18.26 -2.86 -7.40
N GLY A 77 18.26 -1.92 -6.46
CA GLY A 77 17.36 -0.77 -6.43
C GLY A 77 15.92 -1.09 -5.94
N VAL A 78 15.57 -2.37 -5.73
CA VAL A 78 14.30 -2.79 -5.15
C VAL A 78 14.31 -2.50 -3.65
N ARG A 79 13.27 -1.82 -3.14
CA ARG A 79 13.15 -1.47 -1.73
C ARG A 79 12.65 -2.63 -0.88
N VAL A 80 12.91 -2.57 0.42
CA VAL A 80 12.35 -3.50 1.40
C VAL A 80 11.32 -2.75 2.22
N ALA A 81 10.05 -3.13 2.09
CA ALA A 81 8.96 -2.70 2.92
C ALA A 81 8.68 -3.76 4.00
N ALA A 82 8.45 -3.33 5.23
CA ALA A 82 8.02 -4.20 6.31
C ALA A 82 6.62 -3.81 6.79
N VAL A 83 5.75 -4.79 7.06
CA VAL A 83 4.54 -4.52 7.82
C VAL A 83 4.91 -4.34 9.29
N ALA A 84 4.23 -3.42 9.98
CA ALA A 84 4.45 -3.15 11.40
C ALA A 84 3.19 -2.56 12.06
N GLY A 85 3.31 -2.17 13.32
CA GLY A 85 2.21 -1.57 14.06
C GLY A 85 1.15 -2.59 14.47
N ALA A 86 1.59 -3.80 14.87
CA ALA A 86 0.74 -4.94 15.20
C ALA A 86 -0.11 -5.42 14.01
N PHE A 87 0.50 -5.51 12.83
CA PHE A 87 -0.16 -6.04 11.64
C PHE A 87 -0.67 -7.48 11.88
N PRO A 88 -1.89 -7.86 11.44
CA PRO A 88 -2.82 -7.05 10.62
C PRO A 88 -3.88 -6.27 11.40
N SER A 89 -3.97 -6.37 12.72
CA SER A 89 -5.11 -5.86 13.49
C SER A 89 -4.93 -4.44 14.04
N GLY A 90 -3.70 -4.03 14.32
CA GLY A 90 -3.40 -2.82 15.06
C GLY A 90 -3.58 -2.93 16.58
N HIS A 91 -3.96 -4.12 17.08
CA HIS A 91 -4.29 -4.36 18.49
C HIS A 91 -3.06 -4.78 19.31
N SER A 92 -2.24 -3.81 19.64
CA SER A 92 -1.16 -3.96 20.63
C SER A 92 -0.89 -2.61 21.30
N PRO A 93 -0.36 -2.57 22.51
CA PRO A 93 0.09 -1.34 23.14
C PRO A 93 1.00 -0.53 22.21
N LEU A 94 0.90 0.80 22.25
CA LEU A 94 1.59 1.69 21.33
C LEU A 94 3.13 1.53 21.39
N ASP A 95 3.68 1.33 22.58
CA ASP A 95 5.12 1.10 22.78
C ASP A 95 5.62 -0.16 22.07
N VAL A 96 4.84 -1.23 22.05
CA VAL A 96 5.12 -2.47 21.30
C VAL A 96 5.10 -2.19 19.80
N ARG A 97 4.10 -1.47 19.30
CA ARG A 97 3.97 -1.09 17.89
C ARG A 97 5.14 -0.21 17.42
N VAL A 98 5.58 0.70 18.27
CA VAL A 98 6.76 1.54 18.03
C VAL A 98 8.04 0.72 18.04
N SER A 99 8.19 -0.21 19.00
CA SER A 99 9.35 -1.09 19.09
C SER A 99 9.47 -1.98 17.84
N GLU A 100 8.37 -2.58 17.37
CA GLU A 100 8.31 -3.37 16.13
C GLU A 100 8.74 -2.53 14.91
N THR A 101 8.22 -1.32 14.79
CA THR A 101 8.58 -0.38 13.71
C THR A 101 10.07 -0.07 13.71
N ARG A 102 10.63 0.26 14.87
CA ARG A 102 12.06 0.55 15.02
C ARG A 102 12.94 -0.67 14.74
N ALA A 103 12.51 -1.86 15.17
CA ALA A 103 13.22 -3.10 14.90
C ALA A 103 13.29 -3.41 13.39
N ALA A 104 12.17 -3.23 12.67
CA ALA A 104 12.13 -3.40 11.22
C ALA A 104 13.08 -2.42 10.51
N LEU A 105 13.11 -1.16 10.92
CA LEU A 105 14.03 -0.16 10.37
C LEU A 105 15.49 -0.47 10.69
N ALA A 106 15.78 -0.88 11.91
CA ALA A 106 17.14 -1.29 12.32
C ALA A 106 17.63 -2.52 11.54
N ALA A 107 16.72 -3.42 11.14
CA ALA A 107 17.01 -4.56 10.26
C ALA A 107 17.23 -4.15 8.79
N GLY A 108 16.96 -2.90 8.42
CA GLY A 108 17.22 -2.33 7.10
C GLY A 108 15.98 -2.18 6.20
N ALA A 109 14.78 -2.08 6.77
CA ALA A 109 13.60 -1.71 6.00
C ALA A 109 13.72 -0.26 5.48
N ASP A 110 13.39 -0.04 4.20
CA ASP A 110 13.32 1.28 3.58
C ASP A 110 11.94 1.92 3.79
N GLU A 111 10.91 1.10 3.98
CA GLU A 111 9.51 1.50 4.03
C GLU A 111 8.76 0.69 5.12
N ILE A 112 7.82 1.34 5.80
CA ILE A 112 6.96 0.72 6.82
C ILE A 112 5.50 0.82 6.38
N ASP A 113 4.81 -0.32 6.35
CA ASP A 113 3.37 -0.42 6.16
C ASP A 113 2.70 -0.65 7.53
N ALA A 114 2.28 0.42 8.21
CA ALA A 114 1.67 0.36 9.53
C ALA A 114 0.14 0.41 9.45
N VAL A 115 -0.55 -0.41 10.25
CA VAL A 115 -2.02 -0.42 10.31
C VAL A 115 -2.52 0.47 11.43
N ILE A 116 -3.65 1.16 11.20
CA ILE A 116 -4.35 1.91 12.26
C ILE A 116 -4.89 0.96 13.35
N ASP A 117 -5.07 1.43 14.58
CA ASP A 117 -5.94 0.74 15.53
C ASP A 117 -7.40 0.84 15.04
N ARG A 118 -7.87 -0.24 14.40
CA ARG A 118 -9.23 -0.29 13.86
C ARG A 118 -10.28 -0.26 14.96
N GLY A 119 -9.99 -0.88 16.11
CA GLY A 119 -10.89 -0.90 17.26
C GLY A 119 -11.11 0.50 17.83
N ALA A 120 -10.04 1.26 18.03
CA ALA A 120 -10.12 2.66 18.46
C ALA A 120 -10.87 3.51 17.43
N PHE A 121 -10.55 3.35 16.14
CA PHE A 121 -11.23 4.08 15.06
C PHE A 121 -12.74 3.79 15.01
N LEU A 122 -13.15 2.52 15.04
CA LEU A 122 -14.55 2.11 15.00
C LEU A 122 -15.33 2.51 16.27
N ALA A 123 -14.64 2.62 17.40
CA ALA A 123 -15.19 3.15 18.64
C ALA A 123 -15.31 4.69 18.66
N GLY A 124 -14.89 5.36 17.58
CA GLY A 124 -14.93 6.84 17.48
C GLY A 124 -13.79 7.56 18.23
N ARG A 125 -12.79 6.84 18.74
CA ARG A 125 -11.64 7.42 19.45
C ARG A 125 -10.60 7.97 18.44
N TYR A 126 -11.01 8.94 17.65
CA TYR A 126 -10.21 9.47 16.54
C TYR A 126 -8.96 10.23 16.98
N ASP A 127 -9.01 10.91 18.11
CA ASP A 127 -7.86 11.63 18.66
C ASP A 127 -6.76 10.65 19.09
N GLU A 128 -7.13 9.52 19.70
CA GLU A 128 -6.22 8.44 20.05
C GLU A 128 -5.54 7.89 18.79
N VAL A 129 -6.31 7.60 17.73
CA VAL A 129 -5.76 7.13 16.44
C VAL A 129 -4.81 8.17 15.83
N ALA A 130 -5.13 9.46 15.91
CA ALA A 130 -4.27 10.53 15.40
C ALA A 130 -2.95 10.62 16.16
N GLU A 131 -2.98 10.54 17.48
CA GLU A 131 -1.80 10.54 18.36
C GLU A 131 -0.90 9.34 18.08
N GLU A 132 -1.49 8.13 18.00
CA GLU A 132 -0.75 6.92 17.66
C GLU A 132 -0.06 7.01 16.29
N LEU A 133 -0.76 7.51 15.27
CA LEU A 133 -0.18 7.69 13.93
C LEU A 133 0.96 8.71 13.94
N ALA A 134 0.86 9.79 14.71
CA ALA A 134 1.92 10.78 14.87
C ALA A 134 3.17 10.15 15.53
N VAL A 135 2.98 9.32 16.55
CA VAL A 135 4.07 8.59 17.22
C VAL A 135 4.72 7.59 16.28
N LEU A 136 3.92 6.82 15.50
CA LEU A 136 4.45 5.90 14.49
C LEU A 136 5.20 6.64 13.37
N ARG A 137 4.69 7.81 12.93
CA ARG A 137 5.41 8.66 11.97
C ARG A 137 6.78 9.09 12.52
N ALA A 138 6.81 9.52 13.77
CA ALA A 138 8.07 9.91 14.42
C ALA A 138 9.04 8.70 14.53
N ALA A 139 8.53 7.51 14.82
CA ALA A 139 9.33 6.28 14.89
C ALA A 139 9.94 5.89 13.53
N CYS A 140 9.30 6.26 12.43
CA CYS A 140 9.79 5.97 11.07
C CYS A 140 10.97 6.84 10.61
N ALA A 141 11.31 7.93 11.31
CA ALA A 141 12.57 8.69 11.20
C ALA A 141 13.12 8.87 9.76
N GLY A 142 12.31 9.34 8.81
CA GLY A 142 12.72 9.57 7.42
C GLY A 142 12.48 8.40 6.45
N ALA A 143 12.16 7.20 6.94
CA ALA A 143 11.67 6.11 6.10
C ALA A 143 10.24 6.38 5.58
N THR A 144 9.89 5.78 4.46
CA THR A 144 8.53 5.88 3.89
C THR A 144 7.51 5.21 4.81
N LEU A 145 6.52 5.96 5.28
CA LEU A 145 5.39 5.44 6.04
C LEU A 145 4.16 5.28 5.16
N LYS A 146 3.63 4.06 5.06
CA LYS A 146 2.35 3.79 4.42
C LYS A 146 1.35 3.36 5.48
N VAL A 147 0.26 4.11 5.63
CA VAL A 147 -0.77 3.83 6.64
C VAL A 147 -1.89 3.00 6.02
N ILE A 148 -2.11 1.80 6.58
CA ILE A 148 -3.17 0.88 6.20
C ILE A 148 -4.44 1.27 6.95
N VAL A 149 -5.47 1.69 6.22
CA VAL A 149 -6.75 2.10 6.81
C VAL A 149 -7.75 0.96 6.93
N GLU A 150 -7.49 -0.21 6.32
CA GLU A 150 -8.39 -1.38 6.25
C GLU A 150 -9.79 -1.01 5.78
N ALA A 151 -9.85 -0.42 4.61
CA ALA A 151 -11.03 0.24 4.05
C ALA A 151 -12.30 -0.63 4.03
N GLY A 152 -12.16 -1.95 3.86
CA GLY A 152 -13.28 -2.90 3.80
C GLY A 152 -14.02 -3.07 5.13
N GLU A 153 -13.43 -2.68 6.26
CA GLU A 153 -14.01 -2.84 7.59
C GLU A 153 -14.58 -1.54 8.18
N LEU A 154 -14.42 -0.40 7.51
CA LEU A 154 -14.82 0.90 8.06
C LEU A 154 -16.32 1.22 7.88
N GLY A 155 -17.09 0.37 7.20
CA GLY A 155 -18.54 0.45 7.09
C GLY A 155 -19.11 1.56 6.19
N SER A 156 -18.37 2.64 5.90
CA SER A 156 -18.82 3.71 5.01
C SER A 156 -17.68 4.47 4.34
N TYR A 157 -17.98 5.12 3.20
CA TYR A 157 -17.01 6.01 2.53
C TYR A 157 -16.69 7.26 3.35
N ALA A 158 -17.60 7.70 4.23
CA ALA A 158 -17.34 8.82 5.15
C ALA A 158 -16.31 8.42 6.20
N ALA A 159 -16.43 7.22 6.78
CA ALA A 159 -15.45 6.68 7.71
C ALA A 159 -14.09 6.44 7.01
N LEU A 160 -14.10 5.87 5.80
CA LEU A 160 -12.88 5.72 4.99
C LEU A 160 -12.20 7.06 4.74
N ARG A 161 -12.96 8.09 4.39
CA ARG A 161 -12.43 9.44 4.19
C ARG A 161 -11.78 9.96 5.47
N ARG A 162 -12.42 9.81 6.61
CA ARG A 162 -11.88 10.22 7.91
C ARG A 162 -10.59 9.50 8.26
N ALA A 163 -10.51 8.18 8.05
CA ALA A 163 -9.28 7.40 8.28
C ALA A 163 -8.13 7.89 7.38
N CYS A 164 -8.42 8.16 6.11
CA CYS A 164 -7.44 8.74 5.19
C CYS A 164 -6.97 10.12 5.65
N ASP A 165 -7.90 11.00 6.07
CA ASP A 165 -7.56 12.35 6.52
C ASP A 165 -6.67 12.32 7.79
N LEU A 166 -6.94 11.41 8.76
CA LEU A 166 -6.10 11.19 9.93
C LEU A 166 -4.68 10.73 9.54
N ALA A 167 -4.59 9.74 8.65
CA ALA A 167 -3.31 9.23 8.17
C ALA A 167 -2.48 10.32 7.47
N LEU A 168 -3.12 11.10 6.60
CA LEU A 168 -2.47 12.18 5.85
C LEU A 168 -2.06 13.34 6.76
N ALA A 169 -2.88 13.68 7.76
CA ALA A 169 -2.57 14.72 8.76
C ALA A 169 -1.38 14.30 9.63
N ALA A 170 -1.26 13.04 10.00
CA ALA A 170 -0.11 12.49 10.73
C ALA A 170 1.18 12.45 9.89
N GLY A 171 1.13 12.78 8.60
CA GLY A 171 2.29 12.83 7.73
C GLY A 171 2.63 11.52 7.04
N ALA A 172 1.66 10.64 6.82
CA ALA A 172 1.84 9.46 5.98
C ALA A 172 2.33 9.84 4.58
N ASP A 173 3.29 9.08 4.06
CA ASP A 173 3.76 9.22 2.68
C ASP A 173 2.82 8.52 1.70
N PHE A 174 2.14 7.45 2.16
CA PHE A 174 1.09 6.75 1.43
C PHE A 174 -0.08 6.43 2.34
N ILE A 175 -1.29 6.45 1.76
CA ILE A 175 -2.43 5.73 2.32
C ILE A 175 -2.58 4.39 1.60
N LYS A 176 -2.80 3.31 2.36
CA LYS A 176 -2.93 1.95 1.84
C LYS A 176 -4.32 1.42 2.14
N THR A 177 -4.95 0.79 1.15
CA THR A 177 -6.34 0.31 1.26
C THR A 177 -6.52 -0.73 2.34
N SER A 178 -5.68 -1.77 2.36
CA SER A 178 -5.98 -3.00 3.13
C SER A 178 -4.72 -3.78 3.51
N THR A 179 -4.85 -4.61 4.53
CA THR A 179 -3.84 -5.60 4.92
C THR A 179 -3.77 -6.77 3.94
N GLY A 180 -4.87 -7.09 3.26
CA GLY A 180 -5.06 -8.31 2.47
C GLY A 180 -5.44 -9.53 3.30
N LYS A 181 -5.69 -9.35 4.61
CA LYS A 181 -6.09 -10.40 5.56
C LYS A 181 -7.57 -10.31 5.98
N SER A 182 -8.29 -9.29 5.50
CA SER A 182 -9.74 -9.13 5.67
C SER A 182 -10.52 -9.65 4.46
N ALA A 183 -11.82 -9.92 4.65
CA ALA A 183 -12.69 -10.45 3.60
C ALA A 183 -12.88 -9.47 2.44
N ILE A 184 -13.01 -8.17 2.74
CA ILE A 184 -13.15 -7.11 1.75
C ILE A 184 -11.86 -6.31 1.74
N SER A 185 -11.22 -6.25 0.57
CA SER A 185 -9.98 -5.50 0.37
C SER A 185 -10.20 -4.33 -0.61
N THR A 186 -9.31 -4.16 -1.59
CA THR A 186 -9.43 -3.10 -2.58
C THR A 186 -10.59 -3.34 -3.55
N THR A 187 -11.46 -2.34 -3.69
CA THR A 187 -12.48 -2.26 -4.74
C THR A 187 -12.37 -0.93 -5.50
N PRO A 188 -12.89 -0.84 -6.75
CA PRO A 188 -12.83 0.43 -7.48
C PRO A 188 -13.46 1.61 -6.74
N PRO A 189 -14.62 1.49 -6.06
CA PRO A 189 -15.15 2.58 -5.24
C PRO A 189 -14.26 2.99 -4.07
N ILE A 190 -13.65 2.04 -3.36
CA ILE A 190 -12.67 2.31 -2.29
C ILE A 190 -11.49 3.10 -2.87
N ALA A 191 -10.90 2.62 -3.98
CA ALA A 191 -9.77 3.29 -4.61
C ALA A 191 -10.12 4.73 -5.02
N LEU A 192 -11.30 4.95 -5.61
CA LEU A 192 -11.75 6.28 -6.01
C LEU A 192 -11.97 7.21 -4.81
N ALA A 193 -12.56 6.71 -3.72
CA ALA A 193 -12.74 7.49 -2.48
C ALA A 193 -11.39 7.92 -1.88
N MET A 194 -10.39 7.04 -1.92
CA MET A 194 -9.04 7.36 -1.46
C MET A 194 -8.32 8.35 -2.40
N CYS A 195 -8.53 8.25 -3.71
CA CYS A 195 -8.06 9.28 -4.64
C CYS A 195 -8.67 10.66 -4.34
N ASP A 196 -9.96 10.71 -3.99
CA ASP A 196 -10.61 11.96 -3.61
C ASP A 196 -10.04 12.55 -2.31
N ALA A 197 -9.64 11.72 -1.34
CA ALA A 197 -8.93 12.15 -0.13
C ALA A 197 -7.55 12.74 -0.47
N LEU A 198 -6.75 12.07 -1.28
CA LEU A 198 -5.43 12.52 -1.73
C LEU A 198 -5.51 13.85 -2.48
N ARG A 199 -6.49 13.99 -3.38
CA ARG A 199 -6.73 15.23 -4.13
C ARG A 199 -7.09 16.39 -3.20
N ALA A 200 -7.94 16.15 -2.21
CA ALA A 200 -8.32 17.16 -1.23
C ALA A 200 -7.12 17.57 -0.36
N HIS A 201 -6.32 16.59 0.09
CA HIS A 201 -5.11 16.84 0.87
C HIS A 201 -4.10 17.69 0.08
N ARG A 202 -3.82 17.33 -1.19
CA ARG A 202 -2.94 18.13 -2.07
C ARG A 202 -3.43 19.57 -2.23
N ARG A 203 -4.74 19.76 -2.41
CA ARG A 203 -5.33 21.11 -2.55
C ARG A 203 -5.19 21.94 -1.28
N ALA A 204 -5.36 21.30 -0.11
CA ALA A 204 -5.31 21.99 1.18
C ALA A 204 -3.88 22.30 1.65
N THR A 205 -2.91 21.43 1.34
CA THR A 205 -1.56 21.49 1.95
C THR A 205 -0.43 21.67 0.95
N GLY A 206 -0.68 21.50 -0.35
CA GLY A 206 0.35 21.41 -1.39
C GLY A 206 1.14 20.10 -1.40
N ARG A 207 1.01 19.25 -0.38
CA ARG A 207 1.75 17.98 -0.27
C ARG A 207 1.10 16.90 -1.15
N CYS A 208 1.96 16.09 -1.82
CA CYS A 208 1.55 14.94 -2.58
C CYS A 208 1.88 13.67 -1.78
N ALA A 209 0.86 12.99 -1.29
CA ALA A 209 1.00 11.64 -0.74
C ALA A 209 0.60 10.59 -1.78
N GLY A 210 1.09 9.35 -1.64
CA GLY A 210 0.84 8.24 -2.55
C GLY A 210 -0.37 7.40 -2.16
N LEU A 211 -0.76 6.53 -3.09
CA LEU A 211 -1.79 5.52 -2.93
C LEU A 211 -1.17 4.12 -3.06
N LYS A 212 -1.41 3.24 -2.09
CA LYS A 212 -1.13 1.81 -2.23
C LYS A 212 -2.44 1.02 -2.25
N LEU A 213 -2.69 0.35 -3.35
CA LEU A 213 -3.82 -0.55 -3.54
C LEU A 213 -3.37 -1.97 -3.19
N ALA A 214 -3.98 -2.61 -2.20
CA ALA A 214 -3.57 -3.92 -1.73
C ALA A 214 -4.77 -4.82 -1.39
N GLY A 215 -4.59 -6.13 -1.66
CA GLY A 215 -5.60 -7.15 -1.45
C GLY A 215 -6.58 -7.28 -2.63
N GLY A 216 -6.72 -8.51 -3.13
CA GLY A 216 -7.67 -8.85 -4.19
C GLY A 216 -7.23 -8.54 -5.61
N ILE A 217 -6.12 -7.85 -5.84
CA ILE A 217 -5.63 -7.50 -7.20
C ILE A 217 -4.79 -8.66 -7.73
N ARG A 218 -5.38 -9.48 -8.61
CA ARG A 218 -4.77 -10.74 -9.07
C ARG A 218 -4.54 -10.82 -10.58
N SER A 219 -5.09 -9.87 -11.36
CA SER A 219 -4.99 -9.89 -12.82
C SER A 219 -4.47 -8.59 -13.39
N ALA A 220 -3.78 -8.69 -14.53
CA ALA A 220 -3.32 -7.55 -15.31
C ALA A 220 -4.49 -6.63 -15.70
N GLY A 221 -5.64 -7.20 -16.06
CA GLY A 221 -6.84 -6.43 -16.36
C GLY A 221 -7.29 -5.56 -15.18
N ALA A 222 -7.27 -6.10 -13.94
CA ALA A 222 -7.58 -5.33 -12.75
C ALA A 222 -6.55 -4.22 -12.49
N ALA A 223 -5.25 -4.53 -12.61
CA ALA A 223 -4.20 -3.53 -12.44
C ALA A 223 -4.34 -2.38 -13.44
N LEU A 224 -4.59 -2.68 -14.72
CA LEU A 224 -4.82 -1.68 -15.77
C LEU A 224 -6.08 -0.84 -15.48
N GLY A 225 -7.16 -1.46 -14.98
CA GLY A 225 -8.36 -0.74 -14.55
C GLY A 225 -8.08 0.26 -13.42
N TYR A 226 -7.26 -0.13 -12.44
CA TYR A 226 -6.83 0.79 -11.38
C TYR A 226 -5.90 1.89 -11.89
N LEU A 227 -4.98 1.61 -12.81
CA LEU A 227 -4.17 2.65 -13.46
C LEU A 227 -5.05 3.68 -14.17
N ALA A 228 -6.05 3.23 -14.93
CA ALA A 228 -7.00 4.13 -15.60
C ALA A 228 -7.78 4.97 -14.58
N LEU A 229 -8.28 4.35 -13.50
CA LEU A 229 -9.00 5.05 -12.44
C LEU A 229 -8.13 6.12 -11.76
N VAL A 230 -6.89 5.79 -11.41
CA VAL A 230 -5.95 6.71 -10.74
C VAL A 230 -5.58 7.86 -11.70
N LYS A 231 -5.29 7.56 -12.97
CA LYS A 231 -5.03 8.58 -14.00
C LYS A 231 -6.15 9.61 -14.08
N GLU A 232 -7.37 9.15 -14.20
CA GLU A 232 -8.54 10.03 -14.34
C GLU A 232 -8.88 10.81 -13.06
N ALA A 233 -8.61 10.21 -11.89
CA ALA A 233 -8.91 10.84 -10.61
C ALA A 233 -7.83 11.83 -10.15
N LEU A 234 -6.55 11.52 -10.39
CA LEU A 234 -5.42 12.25 -9.82
C LEU A 234 -4.46 12.84 -10.86
N GLY A 235 -4.52 12.35 -12.11
CA GLY A 235 -3.63 12.78 -13.20
C GLY A 235 -2.39 11.90 -13.34
N ASP A 236 -1.62 12.16 -14.41
CA ASP A 236 -0.43 11.38 -14.78
C ASP A 236 0.68 11.46 -13.72
N ASP A 237 0.75 12.51 -12.94
CA ASP A 237 1.69 12.69 -11.83
C ASP A 237 1.68 11.54 -10.81
N TRP A 238 0.53 10.84 -10.65
CA TRP A 238 0.42 9.70 -9.75
C TRP A 238 0.83 8.37 -10.39
N LEU A 239 0.99 8.30 -11.69
CA LEU A 239 1.40 7.09 -12.41
C LEU A 239 2.91 6.85 -12.32
N HIS A 240 3.42 6.74 -11.09
CA HIS A 240 4.83 6.54 -10.80
C HIS A 240 5.02 5.78 -9.48
N PRO A 241 6.03 4.91 -9.33
CA PRO A 241 6.26 4.14 -8.10
C PRO A 241 6.40 4.96 -6.81
N ALA A 242 6.79 6.22 -6.92
CA ALA A 242 6.85 7.12 -5.76
C ALA A 242 5.48 7.58 -5.25
N ARG A 243 4.39 7.34 -6.00
CA ARG A 243 3.03 7.82 -5.67
C ARG A 243 1.94 6.77 -5.85
N LEU A 244 2.24 5.67 -6.54
CA LEU A 244 1.30 4.56 -6.73
C LEU A 244 2.02 3.24 -6.47
N ARG A 245 1.39 2.36 -5.69
CA ARG A 245 1.86 1.00 -5.46
C ARG A 245 0.71 0.00 -5.55
N PHE A 246 1.04 -1.20 -5.99
CA PHE A 246 0.18 -2.38 -5.94
C PHE A 246 0.79 -3.39 -4.97
N GLY A 247 0.08 -3.70 -3.88
CA GLY A 247 0.49 -4.76 -2.95
C GLY A 247 -0.15 -6.09 -3.36
N ALA A 248 0.65 -7.01 -3.91
CA ALA A 248 0.13 -8.29 -4.38
C ALA A 248 1.20 -9.39 -4.35
N SER A 249 0.77 -10.65 -4.19
CA SER A 249 1.64 -11.85 -4.23
C SER A 249 1.71 -12.49 -5.63
N ARG A 250 0.59 -12.53 -6.36
CA ARG A 250 0.44 -13.29 -7.62
C ARG A 250 0.30 -12.42 -8.87
N LEU A 251 0.10 -11.12 -8.71
CA LEU A 251 -0.13 -10.22 -9.84
C LEU A 251 1.03 -10.21 -10.86
N LEU A 252 2.26 -10.38 -10.38
CA LEU A 252 3.44 -10.39 -11.26
C LEU A 252 3.38 -11.49 -12.33
N ASP A 253 2.87 -12.67 -11.96
CA ASP A 253 2.79 -13.80 -12.89
C ASP A 253 1.80 -13.52 -14.04
N ASP A 254 0.66 -12.92 -13.70
CA ASP A 254 -0.36 -12.56 -14.70
C ASP A 254 0.09 -11.38 -15.58
N LEU A 255 0.78 -10.39 -15.00
CA LEU A 255 1.38 -9.29 -15.77
C LEU A 255 2.46 -9.78 -16.73
N ALA A 256 3.29 -10.73 -16.31
CA ALA A 256 4.34 -11.33 -17.15
C ALA A 256 3.76 -12.18 -18.29
N ALA A 257 2.64 -12.86 -18.07
CA ALA A 257 1.95 -13.65 -19.08
C ALA A 257 1.20 -12.82 -20.13
N CYS A 258 0.92 -11.54 -19.85
CA CYS A 258 0.23 -10.59 -20.72
C CYS A 258 1.20 -9.89 -21.70
N ALA A 259 2.08 -10.65 -22.36
CA ALA A 259 3.02 -10.12 -23.34
C ALA A 259 2.33 -9.74 -24.67
#